data_4e8cbbb887ebedd54f3d8f951236c20d
#
_entry.id   4e8cbbb887ebedd54f3d8f951236c20d
#
_cell.length_a   1.000
_cell.length_b   1.000
_cell.length_c   1.000
_cell.angle_alpha   90.00
_cell.angle_beta   90.00
_cell.angle_gamma   90.00
#
_symmetry.space_group_name_H-M   'P 1'
#
loop_
_entity.id
_entity.type
_entity.pdbx_description
1 polymer ?
#
loop_
_entity_poly.entity_id
_entity_poly.type
_entity_poly.pdbx_seq_one_letter_code
_entity_poly.pdbx_strand_id
1 'polypeptide(L)'
;ARMALGGVRDEAEIRGHRRTYIGSLPGKLLQRMAKVGVRNPLFLLDEVDKMGMDNRGDPASALLEVLDPEQNHSFNDHYLEVDYDLSDVMFVCTSNSMNIPAPLLDRMEIIRIPGYTEDEKVNIAERYLIPKQIEANGLKPDELEIQEAAVRDMIRYYTREAGVRGLERDIAKICRKVVKNLMLASKKSDQVQVTPDDLEEYLGVRKYSYGRASDQNRIGLVTGLAWTQVGGELLTIESASIPGKGRVIKTGSLGDVMQESIQAALTVVRGRA
;
A
#
# COMPACT_ATOMS: atom_id res chain seq x y z
N ALA A 1 16.15 -6.99 -14.55
CA ALA A 1 16.69 -5.82 -13.83
C ALA A 1 15.64 -5.19 -12.91
N ARG A 2 16.04 -4.38 -11.94
CA ARG A 2 15.12 -3.62 -11.09
C ARG A 2 15.69 -2.25 -10.79
N MET A 3 14.84 -1.23 -10.83
CA MET A 3 15.13 0.14 -10.42
C MET A 3 13.95 0.67 -9.59
N ALA A 4 14.22 1.19 -8.40
CA ALA A 4 13.21 1.89 -7.62
C ALA A 4 13.16 3.37 -8.08
N LEU A 5 11.97 3.85 -8.35
CA LEU A 5 11.69 5.24 -8.76
C LEU A 5 11.16 6.08 -7.59
N GLY A 6 10.83 5.43 -6.47
CA GLY A 6 10.40 6.12 -5.27
C GLY A 6 11.45 7.09 -4.76
N GLY A 7 11.10 8.39 -4.76
CA GLY A 7 12.01 9.47 -4.34
C GLY A 7 12.94 10.03 -5.41
N VAL A 8 12.93 9.51 -6.62
CA VAL A 8 13.63 10.09 -7.77
C VAL A 8 12.97 11.43 -8.12
N ARG A 9 13.78 12.48 -8.22
CA ARG A 9 13.34 13.85 -8.53
C ARG A 9 14.14 14.50 -9.65
N ASP A 10 15.31 13.96 -9.95
CA ASP A 10 16.24 14.45 -10.97
C ASP A 10 16.19 13.54 -12.20
N GLU A 11 15.93 14.10 -13.35
CA GLU A 11 15.96 13.41 -14.64
C GLU A 11 17.31 12.73 -14.90
N ALA A 12 18.40 13.32 -14.41
CA ALA A 12 19.74 12.78 -14.55
C ALA A 12 19.92 11.41 -13.86
N GLU A 13 19.08 11.04 -12.90
CA GLU A 13 19.11 9.69 -12.34
C GLU A 13 18.70 8.60 -13.37
N ILE A 14 17.88 8.97 -14.35
CA ILE A 14 17.43 8.07 -15.43
C ILE A 14 18.35 8.18 -16.63
N ARG A 15 18.59 9.41 -17.10
CA ARG A 15 19.35 9.74 -18.34
C ARG A 15 20.84 9.98 -18.14
N GLY A 16 21.36 9.98 -16.90
CA GLY A 16 22.75 10.32 -16.61
C GLY A 16 23.04 11.81 -16.60
N HIS A 17 24.20 12.15 -16.07
CA HIS A 17 24.71 13.52 -16.00
C HIS A 17 25.63 13.80 -17.20
N ARG A 18 25.63 15.02 -17.71
CA ARG A 18 26.60 15.44 -18.72
C ARG A 18 28.03 15.28 -18.21
N ARG A 19 28.95 14.77 -19.06
CA ARG A 19 30.36 14.48 -18.70
C ARG A 19 31.14 15.68 -18.21
N THR A 20 30.65 16.90 -18.46
CA THR A 20 31.28 18.14 -18.00
C THR A 20 31.22 18.34 -16.49
N TYR A 21 30.39 17.62 -15.77
CA TYR A 21 30.27 17.73 -14.31
C TYR A 21 31.21 16.76 -13.60
N ILE A 22 31.89 17.25 -12.55
CA ILE A 22 32.70 16.38 -11.68
C ILE A 22 31.80 15.36 -10.98
N GLY A 23 32.14 14.07 -11.09
CA GLY A 23 31.32 12.99 -10.50
C GLY A 23 30.15 12.55 -11.38
N SER A 24 30.10 12.98 -12.66
CA SER A 24 29.09 12.53 -13.61
C SER A 24 29.12 11.01 -13.81
N LEU A 25 27.95 10.41 -13.94
CA LEU A 25 27.75 8.97 -14.13
C LEU A 25 26.66 8.76 -15.17
N PRO A 26 26.67 7.61 -15.88
CA PRO A 26 25.54 7.18 -16.70
C PRO A 26 24.26 7.06 -15.86
N GLY A 27 23.12 7.17 -16.51
CA GLY A 27 21.82 6.96 -15.88
C GLY A 27 21.67 5.56 -15.27
N LYS A 28 20.93 5.47 -14.18
CA LYS A 28 20.70 4.19 -13.46
C LYS A 28 20.11 3.12 -14.36
N LEU A 29 19.33 3.49 -15.37
CA LEU A 29 18.75 2.56 -16.34
C LEU A 29 19.86 1.82 -17.08
N LEU A 30 20.77 2.51 -17.75
CA LEU A 30 21.85 1.88 -18.49
C LEU A 30 22.88 1.21 -17.58
N GLN A 31 23.13 1.72 -16.38
CA GLN A 31 23.95 1.02 -15.39
C GLN A 31 23.37 -0.37 -15.02
N ARG A 32 22.03 -0.47 -14.90
CA ARG A 32 21.36 -1.75 -14.64
C ARG A 32 21.38 -2.67 -15.85
N MET A 33 21.21 -2.11 -17.06
CA MET A 33 21.32 -2.87 -18.31
C MET A 33 22.73 -3.49 -18.44
N ALA A 34 23.77 -2.69 -18.24
CA ALA A 34 25.16 -3.18 -18.26
C ALA A 34 25.42 -4.28 -17.24
N LYS A 35 24.87 -4.16 -16.03
CA LYS A 35 25.01 -5.18 -14.96
C LYS A 35 24.32 -6.50 -15.30
N VAL A 36 23.19 -6.46 -15.99
CA VAL A 36 22.45 -7.69 -16.37
C VAL A 36 23.11 -8.37 -17.57
N GLY A 37 23.76 -7.63 -18.47
CA GLY A 37 24.54 -8.15 -19.56
C GLY A 37 23.74 -8.78 -20.70
N VAL A 38 22.40 -8.51 -20.78
CA VAL A 38 21.54 -8.95 -21.89
C VAL A 38 20.78 -7.74 -22.45
N ARG A 39 20.42 -7.79 -23.76
CA ARG A 39 19.71 -6.71 -24.44
C ARG A 39 18.21 -6.67 -24.14
N ASN A 40 17.62 -7.81 -23.82
CA ASN A 40 16.18 -8.03 -23.66
C ASN A 40 15.77 -8.47 -22.24
N PRO A 41 16.21 -7.80 -21.16
CA PRO A 41 15.78 -8.18 -19.83
C PRO A 41 14.33 -7.78 -19.56
N LEU A 42 13.68 -8.45 -18.62
CA LEU A 42 12.54 -7.86 -17.92
C LEU A 42 13.07 -6.80 -16.97
N PHE A 43 12.60 -5.56 -17.13
CA PHE A 43 13.03 -4.42 -16.32
C PHE A 43 11.87 -3.93 -15.44
N LEU A 44 12.01 -4.10 -14.13
CA LEU A 44 11.04 -3.66 -13.14
C LEU A 44 11.33 -2.23 -12.69
N LEU A 45 10.40 -1.32 -12.94
CA LEU A 45 10.37 0.05 -12.46
C LEU A 45 9.42 0.14 -11.27
N ASP A 46 9.98 0.22 -10.06
CA ASP A 46 9.20 0.10 -8.83
C ASP A 46 8.79 1.49 -8.29
N GLU A 47 7.53 1.61 -7.84
CA GLU A 47 6.97 2.83 -7.25
C GLU A 47 6.97 4.05 -8.19
N VAL A 48 6.49 3.87 -9.42
CA VAL A 48 6.44 4.93 -10.43
C VAL A 48 5.58 6.14 -10.01
N ASP A 49 4.58 5.94 -9.15
CA ASP A 49 3.73 7.00 -8.59
C ASP A 49 4.42 7.85 -7.51
N LYS A 50 5.62 7.48 -7.08
CA LYS A 50 6.41 8.19 -6.06
C LYS A 50 7.52 9.07 -6.63
N MET A 51 7.62 9.16 -7.95
CA MET A 51 8.48 10.15 -8.58
C MET A 51 7.99 11.55 -8.28
N GLY A 52 8.92 12.47 -8.08
CA GLY A 52 8.62 13.88 -7.89
C GLY A 52 9.24 14.73 -9.01
N MET A 53 8.73 15.94 -9.20
CA MET A 53 9.38 16.99 -9.98
C MET A 53 10.07 17.97 -9.04
N ASP A 54 11.22 18.48 -9.43
CA ASP A 54 11.85 19.65 -8.82
C ASP A 54 12.49 20.57 -9.89
N ASN A 55 13.19 21.60 -9.45
CA ASN A 55 13.83 22.57 -10.35
C ASN A 55 14.98 21.96 -11.19
N ARG A 56 15.37 20.71 -10.97
CA ARG A 56 16.46 20.00 -11.66
C ARG A 56 15.99 19.13 -12.81
N GLY A 57 14.69 18.94 -12.96
CA GLY A 57 14.12 18.19 -14.07
C GLY A 57 12.83 17.46 -13.74
N ASP A 58 12.32 16.77 -14.73
CA ASP A 58 11.13 15.93 -14.65
C ASP A 58 11.48 14.47 -15.03
N PRO A 59 11.67 13.59 -14.05
CA PRO A 59 11.92 12.17 -14.32
C PRO A 59 10.81 11.49 -15.14
N ALA A 60 9.57 12.00 -15.05
CA ALA A 60 8.47 11.46 -15.86
C ALA A 60 8.69 11.68 -17.35
N SER A 61 9.27 12.81 -17.73
CA SER A 61 9.64 13.09 -19.14
C SER A 61 10.71 12.13 -19.66
N ALA A 62 11.71 11.78 -18.82
CA ALA A 62 12.69 10.77 -19.20
C ALA A 62 12.07 9.38 -19.38
N LEU A 63 11.10 9.02 -18.52
CA LEU A 63 10.39 7.75 -18.66
C LEU A 63 9.46 7.70 -19.88
N LEU A 64 8.95 8.83 -20.35
CA LEU A 64 8.17 8.85 -21.59
C LEU A 64 8.99 8.32 -22.77
N GLU A 65 10.24 8.76 -22.91
CA GLU A 65 11.13 8.26 -23.96
C GLU A 65 11.47 6.76 -23.78
N VAL A 66 11.68 6.32 -22.55
CA VAL A 66 11.98 4.92 -22.24
C VAL A 66 10.82 3.98 -22.57
N LEU A 67 9.58 4.41 -22.28
CA LEU A 67 8.38 3.58 -22.41
C LEU A 67 7.66 3.74 -23.76
N ASP A 68 8.01 4.74 -24.55
CA ASP A 68 7.42 4.97 -25.86
C ASP A 68 8.07 4.07 -26.93
N PRO A 69 7.33 3.13 -27.53
CA PRO A 69 7.88 2.26 -28.59
C PRO A 69 8.41 3.03 -29.80
N GLU A 70 7.92 4.26 -30.06
CA GLU A 70 8.36 5.07 -31.18
C GLU A 70 9.69 5.77 -30.91
N GLN A 71 10.11 5.91 -29.63
CA GLN A 71 11.30 6.66 -29.23
C GLN A 71 12.36 5.80 -28.53
N ASN A 72 11.97 4.69 -27.91
CA ASN A 72 12.86 3.90 -27.05
C ASN A 72 14.03 3.21 -27.79
N HIS A 73 13.95 3.07 -29.11
CA HIS A 73 15.04 2.55 -29.94
C HIS A 73 16.25 3.50 -30.02
N SER A 74 16.07 4.78 -29.71
CA SER A 74 17.09 5.83 -29.76
C SER A 74 17.21 6.56 -28.42
N PHE A 75 17.03 5.82 -27.31
CA PHE A 75 17.18 6.40 -25.96
C PHE A 75 18.57 6.99 -25.75
N ASN A 76 18.65 8.29 -25.45
CA ASN A 76 19.91 9.00 -25.30
C ASN A 76 20.24 9.25 -23.83
N ASP A 77 21.38 8.68 -23.39
CA ASP A 77 21.96 8.95 -22.07
C ASP A 77 22.94 10.13 -22.18
N HIS A 78 22.76 11.14 -21.35
CA HIS A 78 23.54 12.37 -21.38
C HIS A 78 25.03 12.18 -21.03
N TYR A 79 25.39 11.09 -20.36
CA TYR A 79 26.77 10.74 -20.06
C TYR A 79 27.43 9.99 -21.22
N LEU A 80 26.72 9.05 -21.83
CA LEU A 80 27.25 8.25 -22.92
C LEU A 80 27.27 9.02 -24.24
N GLU A 81 26.28 9.91 -24.45
CA GLU A 81 26.08 10.71 -25.68
C GLU A 81 25.99 9.84 -26.94
N VAL A 82 25.45 8.62 -26.78
CA VAL A 82 25.14 7.69 -27.87
C VAL A 82 23.76 7.13 -27.67
N ASP A 83 23.08 6.85 -28.76
CA ASP A 83 21.75 6.23 -28.70
C ASP A 83 21.86 4.76 -28.28
N TYR A 84 20.96 4.36 -27.39
CA TYR A 84 20.85 2.99 -26.92
C TYR A 84 19.46 2.44 -27.22
N ASP A 85 19.42 1.29 -27.87
CA ASP A 85 18.17 0.64 -28.26
C ASP A 85 17.56 -0.15 -27.09
N LEU A 86 16.40 0.32 -26.61
CA LEU A 86 15.60 -0.29 -25.55
C LEU A 86 14.39 -1.05 -26.06
N SER A 87 14.21 -1.18 -27.38
CA SER A 87 13.00 -1.78 -27.99
C SER A 87 12.79 -3.25 -27.61
N ASP A 88 13.86 -3.98 -27.32
CA ASP A 88 13.80 -5.38 -26.88
C ASP A 88 13.56 -5.55 -25.36
N VAL A 89 13.48 -4.47 -24.60
CA VAL A 89 13.33 -4.51 -23.14
C VAL A 89 11.84 -4.55 -22.78
N MET A 90 11.45 -5.55 -21.99
CA MET A 90 10.11 -5.59 -21.40
C MET A 90 10.09 -4.81 -20.09
N PHE A 91 9.38 -3.68 -20.07
CA PHE A 91 9.20 -2.88 -18.88
C PHE A 91 7.95 -3.29 -18.10
N VAL A 92 8.10 -3.44 -16.78
CA VAL A 92 7.00 -3.65 -15.84
C VAL A 92 7.09 -2.57 -14.78
N CYS A 93 6.02 -1.79 -14.64
CA CYS A 93 5.91 -0.73 -13.64
C CYS A 93 5.05 -1.18 -12.46
N THR A 94 5.42 -0.81 -11.23
CA THR A 94 4.54 -0.98 -10.07
C THR A 94 4.12 0.38 -9.52
N SER A 95 2.89 0.44 -9.02
CA SER A 95 2.32 1.63 -8.41
C SER A 95 1.33 1.26 -7.32
N ASN A 96 1.24 2.08 -6.27
CA ASN A 96 0.23 1.97 -5.23
C ASN A 96 -0.98 2.89 -5.47
N SER A 97 -0.85 3.85 -6.38
CA SER A 97 -1.89 4.82 -6.71
C SER A 97 -1.90 5.12 -8.20
N MET A 98 -3.00 5.69 -8.68
CA MET A 98 -3.12 6.17 -10.06
C MET A 98 -2.63 7.62 -10.23
N ASN A 99 -1.91 8.16 -9.24
CA ASN A 99 -1.31 9.49 -9.33
C ASN A 99 -0.03 9.46 -10.19
N ILE A 100 -0.21 9.13 -11.46
CA ILE A 100 0.82 9.03 -12.48
C ILE A 100 0.44 10.02 -13.59
N PRO A 101 1.39 10.77 -14.18
CA PRO A 101 1.10 11.66 -15.31
C PRO A 101 0.37 10.95 -16.44
N ALA A 102 -0.71 11.57 -16.94
CA ALA A 102 -1.53 10.98 -17.99
C ALA A 102 -0.73 10.50 -19.23
N PRO A 103 0.27 11.24 -19.73
CA PRO A 103 1.07 10.79 -20.85
C PRO A 103 1.83 9.47 -20.61
N LEU A 104 2.21 9.18 -19.36
CA LEU A 104 2.81 7.89 -19.00
C LEU A 104 1.77 6.78 -18.97
N LEU A 105 0.59 7.06 -18.41
CA LEU A 105 -0.51 6.08 -18.37
C LEU A 105 -0.95 5.64 -19.77
N ASP A 106 -0.96 6.56 -20.73
CA ASP A 106 -1.33 6.26 -22.13
C ASP A 106 -0.38 5.27 -22.81
N ARG A 107 0.82 5.07 -22.28
CA ARG A 107 1.84 4.13 -22.78
C ARG A 107 1.92 2.84 -21.98
N MET A 108 1.03 2.66 -21.00
CA MET A 108 1.03 1.50 -20.11
C MET A 108 -0.26 0.71 -20.21
N GLU A 109 -0.16 -0.60 -20.23
CA GLU A 109 -1.29 -1.47 -19.94
C GLU A 109 -1.49 -1.53 -18.41
N ILE A 110 -2.70 -1.17 -17.95
CA ILE A 110 -2.98 -1.07 -16.51
C ILE A 110 -3.65 -2.35 -16.02
N ILE A 111 -2.93 -3.11 -15.22
CA ILE A 111 -3.44 -4.30 -14.54
C ILE A 111 -3.69 -3.96 -13.08
N ARG A 112 -4.97 -3.88 -12.68
CA ARG A 112 -5.35 -3.59 -11.29
C ARG A 112 -5.39 -4.87 -10.47
N ILE A 113 -4.61 -4.90 -9.40
CA ILE A 113 -4.63 -5.97 -8.41
C ILE A 113 -5.34 -5.43 -7.18
N PRO A 114 -6.55 -5.93 -6.83
CA PRO A 114 -7.28 -5.48 -5.65
C PRO A 114 -6.56 -5.91 -4.36
N GLY A 115 -6.92 -5.29 -3.24
CA GLY A 115 -6.51 -5.77 -1.92
C GLY A 115 -7.13 -7.13 -1.60
N TYR A 116 -6.50 -7.85 -0.69
CA TYR A 116 -6.99 -9.16 -0.24
C TYR A 116 -8.25 -9.03 0.63
N THR A 117 -9.18 -9.95 0.43
CA THR A 117 -10.32 -10.16 1.32
C THR A 117 -9.85 -10.76 2.66
N GLU A 118 -10.72 -10.76 3.66
CA GLU A 118 -10.41 -11.36 4.97
C GLU A 118 -10.03 -12.85 4.84
N ASP A 119 -10.79 -13.63 4.07
CA ASP A 119 -10.53 -15.05 3.88
C ASP A 119 -9.22 -15.31 3.12
N GLU A 120 -8.91 -14.50 2.13
CA GLU A 120 -7.60 -14.56 1.45
C GLU A 120 -6.45 -14.24 2.41
N LYS A 121 -6.60 -13.23 3.27
CA LYS A 121 -5.58 -12.89 4.28
C LYS A 121 -5.37 -14.02 5.30
N VAL A 122 -6.46 -14.68 5.74
CA VAL A 122 -6.39 -15.86 6.62
C VAL A 122 -5.62 -16.97 5.93
N ASN A 123 -5.97 -17.33 4.70
CA ASN A 123 -5.28 -18.37 3.94
C ASN A 123 -3.78 -18.03 3.73
N ILE A 124 -3.46 -16.77 3.43
CA ILE A 124 -2.06 -16.32 3.28
C ILE A 124 -1.32 -16.42 4.62
N ALA A 125 -1.97 -16.03 5.73
CA ALA A 125 -1.38 -16.11 7.05
C ALA A 125 -1.03 -17.54 7.43
N GLU A 126 -1.98 -18.47 7.31
CA GLU A 126 -1.81 -19.87 7.71
C GLU A 126 -0.78 -20.59 6.84
N ARG A 127 -0.86 -20.42 5.52
CA ARG A 127 -0.02 -21.17 4.59
C ARG A 127 1.40 -20.61 4.44
N TYR A 128 1.58 -19.32 4.62
CA TYR A 128 2.85 -18.67 4.30
C TYR A 128 3.44 -17.83 5.43
N LEU A 129 2.64 -16.94 6.07
CA LEU A 129 3.21 -15.99 7.00
C LEU A 129 3.58 -16.64 8.34
N ILE A 130 2.69 -17.45 8.90
CA ILE A 130 2.93 -18.13 10.19
C ILE A 130 4.14 -19.08 10.09
N PRO A 131 4.20 -20.01 9.12
CA PRO A 131 5.36 -20.88 8.98
C PRO A 131 6.66 -20.09 8.77
N LYS A 132 6.64 -19.08 7.91
CA LYS A 132 7.80 -18.21 7.66
C LYS A 132 8.28 -17.50 8.93
N GLN A 133 7.36 -16.98 9.75
CA GLN A 133 7.71 -16.25 10.96
C GLN A 133 8.13 -17.17 12.10
N ILE A 134 7.60 -18.38 12.20
CA ILE A 134 8.06 -19.43 13.11
C ILE A 134 9.54 -19.73 12.82
N GLU A 135 9.87 -20.05 11.57
CA GLU A 135 11.26 -20.32 11.16
C GLU A 135 12.18 -19.11 11.37
N ALA A 136 11.76 -17.92 10.93
CA ALA A 136 12.58 -16.69 11.03
C ALA A 136 12.88 -16.27 12.48
N ASN A 137 12.04 -16.67 13.44
CA ASN A 137 12.26 -16.38 14.86
C ASN A 137 12.86 -17.58 15.64
N GLY A 138 13.25 -18.66 14.96
CA GLY A 138 13.92 -19.81 15.55
C GLY A 138 13.01 -20.72 16.38
N LEU A 139 11.69 -20.64 16.19
CA LEU A 139 10.72 -21.58 16.76
C LEU A 139 10.61 -22.84 15.90
N LYS A 140 10.26 -23.93 16.54
CA LYS A 140 9.89 -25.17 15.84
C LYS A 140 8.40 -25.12 15.49
N PRO A 141 7.95 -25.83 14.44
CA PRO A 141 6.56 -25.87 14.03
C PRO A 141 5.56 -26.35 15.11
N ASP A 142 6.06 -27.17 16.05
CA ASP A 142 5.29 -27.73 17.16
C ASP A 142 5.28 -26.88 18.43
N GLU A 143 6.05 -25.78 18.46
CA GLU A 143 6.15 -24.90 19.63
C GLU A 143 5.08 -23.77 19.63
N LEU A 144 4.53 -23.43 18.48
CA LEU A 144 3.51 -22.37 18.35
C LEU A 144 2.42 -22.76 17.38
N GLU A 145 1.17 -22.61 17.83
CA GLU A 145 -0.05 -22.67 17.02
C GLU A 145 -0.83 -21.37 17.18
N ILE A 146 -1.21 -20.72 16.08
CA ILE A 146 -2.11 -19.57 16.10
C ILE A 146 -3.44 -20.00 15.49
N GLN A 147 -4.51 -19.97 16.28
CA GLN A 147 -5.84 -20.36 15.82
C GLN A 147 -6.35 -19.44 14.70
N GLU A 148 -7.11 -19.99 13.74
CA GLU A 148 -7.75 -19.21 12.67
C GLU A 148 -8.57 -18.05 13.23
N ALA A 149 -9.33 -18.28 14.31
CA ALA A 149 -10.10 -17.23 14.96
C ALA A 149 -9.22 -16.07 15.47
N ALA A 150 -8.03 -16.37 15.98
CA ALA A 150 -7.07 -15.35 16.38
C ALA A 150 -6.54 -14.57 15.16
N VAL A 151 -6.26 -15.24 14.04
CA VAL A 151 -5.84 -14.59 12.80
C VAL A 151 -6.95 -13.64 12.30
N ARG A 152 -8.22 -14.06 12.32
CA ARG A 152 -9.36 -13.21 11.95
C ARG A 152 -9.47 -11.98 12.86
N ASP A 153 -9.30 -12.14 14.16
CA ASP A 153 -9.31 -11.02 15.11
C ASP A 153 -8.11 -10.08 14.91
N MET A 154 -6.93 -10.61 14.56
CA MET A 154 -5.78 -9.78 14.16
C MET A 154 -6.11 -8.93 12.95
N ILE A 155 -6.72 -9.49 11.92
CA ILE A 155 -7.10 -8.77 10.69
C ILE A 155 -8.12 -7.67 11.03
N ARG A 156 -9.13 -7.96 11.85
CA ARG A 156 -10.25 -7.07 12.15
C ARG A 156 -9.91 -5.96 13.14
N TYR A 157 -9.07 -6.24 14.13
CA TYR A 157 -8.87 -5.35 15.29
C TYR A 157 -7.47 -4.78 15.40
N TYR A 158 -6.48 -5.36 14.73
CA TYR A 158 -5.08 -4.93 14.86
C TYR A 158 -4.48 -4.40 13.56
N THR A 159 -5.04 -4.75 12.40
CA THR A 159 -4.56 -4.28 11.10
C THR A 159 -5.64 -3.52 10.32
N ARG A 160 -5.19 -2.60 9.47
CA ARG A 160 -6.05 -1.85 8.53
C ARG A 160 -5.24 -1.59 7.26
N GLU A 161 -5.20 -2.59 6.39
CA GLU A 161 -4.37 -2.57 5.19
C GLU A 161 -4.99 -3.41 4.07
N ALA A 162 -4.71 -3.03 2.82
CA ALA A 162 -5.13 -3.81 1.65
C ALA A 162 -4.31 -5.11 1.49
N GLY A 163 -3.05 -5.08 1.89
CA GLY A 163 -2.13 -6.22 1.89
C GLY A 163 -2.09 -6.99 3.21
N VAL A 164 -0.93 -7.59 3.49
CA VAL A 164 -0.68 -8.44 4.66
C VAL A 164 0.61 -8.09 5.43
N ARG A 165 1.25 -6.95 5.13
CA ARG A 165 2.53 -6.56 5.77
C ARG A 165 2.37 -6.23 7.26
N GLY A 166 1.26 -5.61 7.65
CA GLY A 166 0.92 -5.35 9.04
C GLY A 166 0.64 -6.63 9.78
N LEU A 167 -0.17 -7.52 9.18
CA LEU A 167 -0.46 -8.85 9.71
C LEU A 167 0.82 -9.67 9.92
N GLU A 168 1.74 -9.68 8.95
CA GLU A 168 3.04 -10.35 9.07
C GLU A 168 3.86 -9.80 10.25
N ARG A 169 3.88 -8.48 10.44
CA ARG A 169 4.58 -7.84 11.57
C ARG A 169 3.97 -8.19 12.92
N ASP A 170 2.65 -8.31 12.99
CA ASP A 170 1.96 -8.68 14.22
C ASP A 170 2.18 -10.17 14.53
N ILE A 171 2.16 -11.06 13.53
CA ILE A 171 2.57 -12.48 13.67
C ILE A 171 4.02 -12.57 14.18
N ALA A 172 4.94 -11.84 13.56
CA ALA A 172 6.34 -11.80 14.00
C ALA A 172 6.49 -11.30 15.47
N LYS A 173 5.63 -10.36 15.90
CA LYS A 173 5.60 -9.88 17.29
C LYS A 173 5.14 -10.97 18.26
N ILE A 174 4.13 -11.75 17.88
CA ILE A 174 3.69 -12.91 18.66
C ILE A 174 4.84 -13.92 18.78
N CYS A 175 5.45 -14.31 17.66
CA CYS A 175 6.57 -15.28 17.67
C CYS A 175 7.69 -14.83 18.60
N ARG A 176 8.12 -13.56 18.54
CA ARG A 176 9.17 -13.03 19.43
C ARG A 176 8.79 -13.09 20.91
N LYS A 177 7.54 -12.81 21.26
CA LYS A 177 7.07 -12.89 22.64
C LYS A 177 7.00 -14.34 23.13
N VAL A 178 6.57 -15.26 22.26
CA VAL A 178 6.58 -16.70 22.55
C VAL A 178 8.01 -17.19 22.79
N VAL A 179 8.95 -16.84 21.92
CA VAL A 179 10.38 -17.18 22.14
C VAL A 179 10.88 -16.67 23.50
N LYS A 180 10.58 -15.39 23.82
CA LYS A 180 10.95 -14.83 25.12
C LYS A 180 10.37 -15.64 26.27
N ASN A 181 9.08 -15.98 26.21
CA ASN A 181 8.39 -16.73 27.25
C ASN A 181 8.98 -18.14 27.39
N LEU A 182 9.25 -18.83 26.29
CA LEU A 182 9.88 -20.16 26.30
C LEU A 182 11.30 -20.13 26.89
N MET A 183 12.07 -19.08 26.60
CA MET A 183 13.44 -18.93 27.12
C MET A 183 13.47 -18.56 28.62
N LEU A 184 12.44 -17.87 29.12
CA LEU A 184 12.35 -17.50 30.52
C LEU A 184 11.65 -18.57 31.38
N ALA A 185 10.93 -19.51 30.75
CA ALA A 185 10.24 -20.57 31.45
C ALA A 185 11.25 -21.60 32.01
N SER A 186 11.13 -21.91 33.30
CA SER A 186 11.99 -22.89 33.99
C SER A 186 11.70 -24.35 33.60
N LYS A 187 10.60 -24.60 32.89
CA LYS A 187 10.21 -25.92 32.31
C LYS A 187 9.98 -25.72 30.82
N LYS A 188 10.42 -26.69 30.02
CA LYS A 188 9.99 -26.78 28.61
C LYS A 188 8.49 -26.81 28.58
N SER A 189 7.89 -25.75 28.07
CA SER A 189 6.45 -25.68 27.83
C SER A 189 6.12 -26.55 26.62
N ASP A 190 5.02 -27.29 26.73
CA ASP A 190 4.34 -27.86 25.57
C ASP A 190 3.94 -26.73 24.62
N GLN A 191 3.48 -27.08 23.43
CA GLN A 191 3.02 -26.15 22.39
C GLN A 191 2.23 -24.96 22.96
N VAL A 192 2.62 -23.75 22.56
CA VAL A 192 1.88 -22.52 22.88
C VAL A 192 0.77 -22.33 21.86
N GLN A 193 -0.47 -22.33 22.32
CA GLN A 193 -1.64 -22.07 21.48
C GLN A 193 -2.10 -20.62 21.71
N VAL A 194 -2.20 -19.84 20.64
CA VAL A 194 -2.66 -18.44 20.68
C VAL A 194 -4.11 -18.38 20.23
N THR A 195 -4.97 -17.98 21.14
CA THR A 195 -6.41 -17.78 20.93
C THR A 195 -6.75 -16.30 20.76
N PRO A 196 -7.97 -15.92 20.37
CA PRO A 196 -8.42 -14.52 20.33
C PRO A 196 -8.24 -13.78 21.67
N ASP A 197 -8.41 -14.45 22.79
CA ASP A 197 -8.33 -13.87 24.13
C ASP A 197 -6.88 -13.52 24.51
N ASP A 198 -5.91 -14.23 23.97
CA ASP A 198 -4.48 -14.01 24.22
C ASP A 198 -3.91 -12.82 23.43
N LEU A 199 -4.61 -12.37 22.39
CA LEU A 199 -4.09 -11.34 21.49
C LEU A 199 -3.77 -10.02 22.20
N GLU A 200 -4.52 -9.66 23.22
CA GLU A 200 -4.28 -8.41 23.96
C GLU A 200 -2.96 -8.47 24.74
N GLU A 201 -2.60 -9.63 25.28
CA GLU A 201 -1.29 -9.84 25.91
C GLU A 201 -0.15 -9.69 24.88
N TYR A 202 -0.30 -10.29 23.69
CA TYR A 202 0.75 -10.28 22.67
C TYR A 202 0.85 -8.95 21.92
N LEU A 203 -0.27 -8.37 21.53
CA LEU A 203 -0.33 -7.24 20.60
C LEU A 203 -0.66 -5.91 21.28
N GLY A 204 -1.24 -5.96 22.50
CA GLY A 204 -1.79 -4.82 23.24
C GLY A 204 -3.26 -4.61 22.93
N VAL A 205 -3.82 -3.49 23.39
CA VAL A 205 -5.25 -3.16 23.18
C VAL A 205 -5.61 -3.13 21.70
N ARG A 206 -6.85 -3.51 21.38
CA ARG A 206 -7.41 -3.45 20.04
C ARG A 206 -7.31 -2.03 19.48
N LYS A 207 -6.75 -1.92 18.26
CA LYS A 207 -6.51 -0.62 17.59
C LYS A 207 -7.74 -0.12 16.84
N TYR A 208 -8.56 -1.04 16.36
CA TYR A 208 -9.71 -0.76 15.50
C TYR A 208 -10.97 -1.42 16.06
N SER A 209 -12.12 -0.80 15.80
CA SER A 209 -13.43 -1.40 16.01
C SER A 209 -13.94 -1.90 14.67
N TYR A 210 -14.40 -3.16 14.63
CA TYR A 210 -14.90 -3.78 13.42
C TYR A 210 -16.40 -4.06 13.55
N GLY A 211 -17.17 -3.68 12.52
CA GLY A 211 -18.54 -4.14 12.32
C GLY A 211 -19.59 -3.69 13.35
N ARG A 212 -19.28 -2.77 14.25
CA ARG A 212 -20.28 -2.26 15.20
C ARG A 212 -21.12 -1.16 14.56
N ALA A 213 -22.18 -1.56 13.89
CA ALA A 213 -23.36 -0.69 13.82
C ALA A 213 -23.92 -0.55 15.26
N SER A 214 -24.41 0.63 15.60
CA SER A 214 -25.07 0.81 16.91
C SER A 214 -26.25 -0.16 17.01
N ASP A 215 -26.27 -0.99 18.05
CA ASP A 215 -27.35 -1.96 18.29
C ASP A 215 -28.70 -1.29 18.60
N GLN A 216 -28.73 0.00 18.75
CA GLN A 216 -29.93 0.79 19.05
C GLN A 216 -30.18 1.87 18.00
N ASN A 217 -31.42 1.91 17.53
CA ASN A 217 -31.87 3.00 16.68
C ASN A 217 -31.87 4.31 17.47
N ARG A 218 -31.14 5.31 16.98
CA ARG A 218 -31.09 6.66 17.55
C ARG A 218 -31.56 7.67 16.53
N ILE A 219 -32.39 8.61 16.95
CA ILE A 219 -32.81 9.73 16.09
C ILE A 219 -31.59 10.59 15.77
N GLY A 220 -31.39 10.88 14.49
CA GLY A 220 -30.25 11.68 14.02
C GLY A 220 -28.96 10.90 13.80
N LEU A 221 -28.99 9.56 13.89
CA LEU A 221 -27.83 8.71 13.65
C LEU A 221 -28.13 7.73 12.51
N VAL A 222 -27.29 7.75 11.47
CA VAL A 222 -27.39 6.86 10.31
C VAL A 222 -26.05 6.19 10.06
N THR A 223 -26.08 4.88 9.80
CA THR A 223 -24.88 4.16 9.37
C THR A 223 -24.78 4.22 7.85
N GLY A 224 -23.75 4.88 7.37
CA GLY A 224 -23.36 4.91 5.96
C GLY A 224 -22.33 3.83 5.63
N LEU A 225 -22.24 3.48 4.36
CA LEU A 225 -21.20 2.62 3.82
C LEU A 225 -20.16 3.48 3.11
N ALA A 226 -18.89 3.30 3.45
CA ALA A 226 -17.79 3.92 2.75
C ALA A 226 -16.89 2.86 2.12
N TRP A 227 -16.43 3.13 0.92
CA TRP A 227 -15.36 2.37 0.30
C TRP A 227 -14.03 3.05 0.57
N THR A 228 -13.06 2.29 1.05
CA THR A 228 -11.70 2.75 1.32
C THR A 228 -10.69 1.89 0.58
N GLN A 229 -9.44 2.34 0.49
CA GLN A 229 -8.36 1.55 -0.12
C GLN A 229 -8.12 0.20 0.60
N VAL A 230 -8.64 0.05 1.80
CA VAL A 230 -8.51 -1.17 2.62
C VAL A 230 -9.79 -2.00 2.68
N GLY A 231 -10.80 -1.63 1.92
CA GLY A 231 -12.11 -2.31 1.85
C GLY A 231 -13.29 -1.44 2.24
N GLY A 232 -14.45 -2.07 2.43
CA GLY A 232 -15.66 -1.42 2.91
C GLY A 232 -15.58 -1.06 4.38
N GLU A 233 -16.11 0.09 4.77
CA GLU A 233 -16.15 0.56 6.16
C GLU A 233 -17.51 1.14 6.51
N LEU A 234 -17.93 0.96 7.76
CA LEU A 234 -19.12 1.58 8.30
C LEU A 234 -18.78 2.99 8.80
N LEU A 235 -19.51 3.99 8.31
CA LEU A 235 -19.42 5.36 8.74
C LEU A 235 -20.66 5.73 9.54
N THR A 236 -20.46 6.23 10.74
CA THR A 236 -21.55 6.81 11.52
C THR A 236 -21.72 8.27 11.15
N ILE A 237 -22.90 8.62 10.63
CA ILE A 237 -23.31 9.99 10.31
C ILE A 237 -24.24 10.44 11.41
N GLU A 238 -23.83 11.48 12.15
CA GLU A 238 -24.62 12.06 13.23
C GLU A 238 -25.18 13.42 12.79
N SER A 239 -26.45 13.66 13.09
CA SER A 239 -27.10 14.94 12.86
C SER A 239 -27.87 15.37 14.10
N ALA A 240 -27.75 16.64 14.46
CA ALA A 240 -28.48 17.25 15.56
C ALA A 240 -29.20 18.50 15.06
N SER A 241 -30.45 18.67 15.49
CA SER A 241 -31.22 19.89 15.24
C SER A 241 -31.26 20.71 16.52
N ILE A 242 -30.87 21.97 16.41
CA ILE A 242 -30.91 22.94 17.51
C ILE A 242 -31.70 24.18 17.10
N PRO A 243 -32.39 24.88 18.02
CA PRO A 243 -33.05 26.14 17.73
C PRO A 243 -32.05 27.15 17.13
N GLY A 244 -32.45 27.83 16.03
CA GLY A 244 -31.55 28.78 15.38
C GLY A 244 -32.13 29.35 14.07
N LYS A 245 -31.26 29.99 13.29
CA LYS A 245 -31.63 30.68 12.03
C LYS A 245 -31.61 29.74 10.78
N GLY A 246 -31.70 28.42 10.96
CA GLY A 246 -31.69 27.44 9.85
C GLY A 246 -30.34 27.25 9.15
N ARG A 247 -29.26 27.58 9.81
CA ARG A 247 -27.90 27.38 9.27
C ARG A 247 -27.47 25.95 9.40
N VAL A 248 -26.91 25.35 8.33
CA VAL A 248 -26.34 24.01 8.34
C VAL A 248 -24.83 24.11 8.59
N ILE A 249 -24.36 23.47 9.65
CA ILE A 249 -22.94 23.36 9.97
C ILE A 249 -22.52 21.93 9.70
N LYS A 250 -21.42 21.74 8.98
CA LYS A 250 -20.87 20.44 8.62
C LYS A 250 -19.49 20.31 9.25
N THR A 251 -19.21 19.15 9.82
CA THR A 251 -17.90 18.81 10.43
C THR A 251 -17.43 17.45 9.95
N GLY A 252 -16.13 17.09 10.12
CA GLY A 252 -15.58 15.78 9.78
C GLY A 252 -14.58 15.80 8.64
N SER A 253 -13.97 16.95 8.31
CA SER A 253 -12.97 17.07 7.22
C SER A 253 -13.46 16.51 5.88
N LEU A 254 -14.71 16.83 5.53
CA LEU A 254 -15.39 16.32 4.35
C LEU A 254 -14.78 16.91 3.07
N GLY A 255 -14.41 16.04 2.12
CA GLY A 255 -14.03 16.45 0.76
C GLY A 255 -15.22 17.02 -0.04
N ASP A 256 -14.90 17.63 -1.17
CA ASP A 256 -15.88 18.38 -1.98
C ASP A 256 -17.10 17.54 -2.39
N VAL A 257 -16.88 16.31 -2.84
CA VAL A 257 -17.95 15.36 -3.23
C VAL A 257 -18.93 15.10 -2.08
N MET A 258 -18.42 14.92 -0.86
CA MET A 258 -19.27 14.71 0.32
C MET A 258 -20.06 15.97 0.68
N GLN A 259 -19.45 17.13 0.52
CA GLN A 259 -20.13 18.42 0.77
C GLN A 259 -21.27 18.65 -0.24
N GLU A 260 -21.06 18.38 -1.51
CA GLU A 260 -22.08 18.42 -2.56
C GLU A 260 -23.20 17.41 -2.29
N SER A 261 -22.86 16.18 -1.89
CA SER A 261 -23.85 15.14 -1.54
C SER A 261 -24.77 15.58 -0.40
N ILE A 262 -24.22 16.23 0.63
CA ILE A 262 -25.03 16.78 1.74
C ILE A 262 -25.94 17.90 1.23
N GLN A 263 -25.45 18.76 0.35
CA GLN A 263 -26.26 19.85 -0.22
C GLN A 263 -27.42 19.31 -1.08
N ALA A 264 -27.13 18.28 -1.89
CA ALA A 264 -28.16 17.60 -2.68
C ALA A 264 -29.22 16.94 -1.78
N ALA A 265 -28.78 16.22 -0.74
CA ALA A 265 -29.68 15.58 0.24
C ALA A 265 -30.61 16.61 0.93
N LEU A 266 -30.04 17.74 1.38
CA LEU A 266 -30.81 18.83 1.97
C LEU A 266 -31.87 19.41 1.00
N THR A 267 -31.53 19.56 -0.27
CA THR A 267 -32.44 20.03 -1.30
C THR A 267 -33.61 19.05 -1.48
N VAL A 268 -33.32 17.75 -1.54
CA VAL A 268 -34.36 16.71 -1.63
C VAL A 268 -35.29 16.72 -0.42
N VAL A 269 -34.74 16.80 0.79
CA VAL A 269 -35.54 16.83 2.02
C VAL A 269 -36.44 18.07 2.04
N ARG A 270 -35.91 19.25 1.73
CA ARG A 270 -36.68 20.50 1.66
C ARG A 270 -37.75 20.49 0.58
N GLY A 271 -37.51 19.81 -0.53
CA GLY A 271 -38.49 19.68 -1.60
C GLY A 271 -39.63 18.69 -1.32
N ARG A 272 -39.45 17.83 -0.28
CA ARG A 272 -40.46 16.84 0.14
C ARG A 272 -41.18 17.21 1.43
N ALA A 273 -40.69 18.18 2.18
CA ALA A 273 -41.28 18.70 3.40
C ALA A 273 -42.32 19.81 3.08
#